data_9f6fa0196a8f534cb6921a969993090f
#
_entry.id   9f6fa0196a8f534cb6921a969993090f
#
_cell.length_a   1.000
_cell.length_b   1.000
_cell.length_c   1.000
_cell.angle_alpha   90.00
_cell.angle_beta   90.00
_cell.angle_gamma   90.00
#
_symmetry.space_group_name_H-M   'P 1'
#
loop_
_entity.id
_entity.type
_entity.pdbx_description
1 polymer ?
#
loop_
_entity_poly.entity_id
_entity_poly.type
_entity_poly.pdbx_seq_one_letter_code
_entity_poly.pdbx_strand_id
1 'polypeptide(L)'
;MEDRRTFLALASALVPPSLSTLVAQAPSSDTAPPRVSTELARHTLTGPLDAFDLRLIELRPGPAGSREHRHSGPVLGIVLEGRVRFGVNREPERILGVGETFFEETGALHSAFGSADQTRARVLVFMVVPKGTNGEG
;
A
#
# COMPACT_ATOMS: atom_id res chain seq x y z
N MET A 1 20.08 -34.75 80.14
CA MET A 1 18.95 -34.99 79.23
C MET A 1 18.69 -33.58 78.63
N GLU A 2 19.19 -33.39 77.43
CA GLU A 2 19.18 -32.07 76.78
C GLU A 2 17.94 -31.93 75.89
N ASP A 3 17.23 -30.88 76.19
CA ASP A 3 16.04 -30.50 75.43
C ASP A 3 16.46 -29.61 74.27
N ARG A 4 16.41 -30.16 73.03
CA ARG A 4 16.71 -29.44 71.81
C ARG A 4 15.45 -28.79 71.27
N ARG A 5 15.22 -27.54 71.61
CA ARG A 5 14.19 -26.74 70.95
C ARG A 5 14.68 -26.24 69.59
N THR A 6 14.11 -26.82 68.56
CA THR A 6 14.36 -26.40 67.19
C THR A 6 13.55 -25.13 66.89
N PHE A 7 14.24 -24.02 66.69
CA PHE A 7 13.60 -22.80 66.19
C PHE A 7 13.38 -22.90 64.68
N LEU A 8 12.16 -22.95 64.24
CA LEU A 8 11.79 -22.77 62.84
C LEU A 8 11.82 -21.26 62.53
N ALA A 9 12.77 -20.80 61.74
CA ALA A 9 12.79 -19.47 61.20
C ALA A 9 11.89 -19.44 59.94
N LEU A 10 10.77 -18.75 60.03
CA LEU A 10 9.99 -18.39 58.81
C LEU A 10 10.74 -17.31 58.03
N ALA A 11 11.29 -17.66 56.92
CA ALA A 11 11.79 -16.71 55.95
C ALA A 11 10.60 -16.20 55.09
N SER A 12 10.13 -15.00 55.36
CA SER A 12 9.18 -14.32 54.49
C SER A 12 9.92 -13.87 53.25
N ALA A 13 9.67 -14.54 52.13
CA ALA A 13 10.15 -14.12 50.83
C ALA A 13 9.34 -12.86 50.39
N LEU A 14 9.96 -11.71 50.37
CA LEU A 14 9.45 -10.53 49.67
C LEU A 14 9.49 -10.78 48.16
N VAL A 15 8.32 -10.93 47.56
CA VAL A 15 8.17 -10.93 46.07
C VAL A 15 8.22 -9.44 45.64
N PRO A 16 9.21 -9.07 44.78
CA PRO A 16 9.22 -7.69 44.27
C PRO A 16 8.02 -7.47 43.34
N PRO A 17 7.43 -6.28 43.31
CA PRO A 17 6.37 -5.96 42.38
C PRO A 17 6.89 -6.03 40.97
N SER A 18 6.25 -6.83 40.12
CA SER A 18 6.54 -6.90 38.71
C SER A 18 6.31 -5.54 38.09
N LEU A 19 7.37 -4.89 37.63
CA LEU A 19 7.30 -3.72 36.77
C LEU A 19 6.68 -4.16 35.45
N SER A 20 5.36 -3.95 35.31
CA SER A 20 4.70 -4.01 34.02
C SER A 20 5.26 -2.88 33.18
N THR A 21 6.18 -3.21 32.29
CA THR A 21 6.67 -2.29 31.26
C THR A 21 5.46 -1.99 30.37
N LEU A 22 4.87 -0.81 30.52
CA LEU A 22 3.96 -0.26 29.54
C LEU A 22 4.79 -0.03 28.27
N VAL A 23 4.73 -0.99 27.35
CA VAL A 23 5.18 -0.76 25.98
C VAL A 23 4.19 0.24 25.41
N ALA A 24 4.56 1.50 25.38
CA ALA A 24 3.84 2.51 24.63
C ALA A 24 3.86 2.04 23.16
N GLN A 25 2.71 1.54 22.69
CA GLN A 25 2.51 1.32 21.27
C GLN A 25 2.64 2.70 20.61
N ALA A 26 3.68 2.84 19.77
CA ALA A 26 3.78 3.98 18.89
C ALA A 26 2.45 4.07 18.11
N PRO A 27 1.88 5.27 17.94
CA PRO A 27 0.67 5.42 17.15
C PRO A 27 0.94 4.82 15.78
N SER A 28 0.14 3.84 15.40
CA SER A 28 0.19 3.23 14.08
C SER A 28 0.00 4.37 13.08
N SER A 29 0.98 4.58 12.22
CA SER A 29 1.00 5.62 11.17
C SER A 29 0.03 5.28 10.03
N ASP A 30 -1.17 4.85 10.36
CA ASP A 30 -2.18 4.32 9.43
C ASP A 30 -3.04 5.41 8.77
N THR A 31 -2.66 6.69 8.94
CA THR A 31 -3.40 7.83 8.35
C THR A 31 -2.91 8.23 6.97
N ALA A 32 -1.82 7.66 6.49
CA ALA A 32 -1.30 8.00 5.19
C ALA A 32 -2.04 7.23 4.08
N PRO A 33 -2.36 7.88 2.94
CA PRO A 33 -3.11 7.23 1.88
C PRO A 33 -2.38 6.00 1.35
N PRO A 34 -3.09 4.92 1.00
CA PRO A 34 -2.48 3.69 0.50
C PRO A 34 -1.80 3.89 -0.86
N ARG A 35 -2.16 4.94 -1.56
CA ARG A 35 -1.61 5.33 -2.86
C ARG A 35 -1.28 6.82 -2.86
N VAL A 36 -0.11 7.16 -3.37
CA VAL A 36 0.28 8.54 -3.72
C VAL A 36 0.52 8.61 -5.22
N SER A 37 -0.07 9.59 -5.89
CA SER A 37 0.11 9.84 -7.32
C SER A 37 0.81 11.18 -7.51
N THR A 38 1.93 11.18 -8.20
CA THR A 38 2.69 12.37 -8.54
C THR A 38 2.71 12.54 -10.05
N GLU A 39 2.18 13.64 -10.55
CA GLU A 39 2.33 14.02 -11.96
C GLU A 39 3.80 14.38 -12.21
N LEU A 40 4.42 13.70 -13.16
CA LEU A 40 5.79 13.98 -13.60
C LEU A 40 5.82 14.88 -14.83
N ALA A 41 4.86 14.72 -15.71
CA ALA A 41 4.71 15.53 -16.91
C ALA A 41 3.27 15.48 -17.42
N ARG A 42 2.83 16.58 -17.98
CA ARG A 42 1.58 16.68 -18.73
C ARG A 42 1.84 17.45 -20.01
N HIS A 43 1.45 16.88 -21.14
CA HIS A 43 1.55 17.49 -22.45
C HIS A 43 0.16 17.66 -23.06
N THR A 44 -0.26 18.92 -23.21
CA THR A 44 -1.52 19.24 -23.90
C THR A 44 -1.41 18.90 -25.39
N LEU A 45 -2.46 18.30 -25.89
CA LEU A 45 -2.56 17.86 -27.28
C LEU A 45 -3.63 18.68 -28.03
N THR A 46 -3.54 18.66 -29.35
CA THR A 46 -4.57 19.22 -30.22
C THR A 46 -5.44 18.09 -30.79
N GLY A 47 -6.71 18.40 -31.09
CA GLY A 47 -7.65 17.42 -31.66
C GLY A 47 -8.56 16.78 -30.61
N PRO A 48 -8.88 15.46 -30.73
CA PRO A 48 -9.84 14.79 -29.84
C PRO A 48 -9.29 14.43 -28.48
N LEU A 49 -7.97 14.47 -28.31
CA LEU A 49 -7.29 14.23 -27.05
C LEU A 49 -7.00 15.57 -26.36
N ASP A 50 -6.99 15.57 -25.04
CA ASP A 50 -6.62 16.72 -24.22
C ASP A 50 -5.15 16.69 -23.86
N ALA A 51 -4.68 15.57 -23.34
CA ALA A 51 -3.30 15.47 -22.87
C ALA A 51 -2.76 14.03 -22.87
N PHE A 52 -1.43 13.95 -22.79
CA PHE A 52 -0.72 12.83 -22.20
C PHE A 52 -0.28 13.18 -20.80
N ASP A 53 -0.59 12.30 -19.83
CA ASP A 53 -0.14 12.38 -18.45
C ASP A 53 0.86 11.28 -18.16
N LEU A 54 2.01 11.64 -17.59
CA LEU A 54 2.99 10.73 -17.04
C LEU A 54 3.00 10.86 -15.51
N ARG A 55 2.73 9.78 -14.79
CA ARG A 55 2.64 9.79 -13.33
C ARG A 55 3.51 8.72 -12.70
N LEU A 56 4.09 9.06 -11.57
CA LEU A 56 4.67 8.10 -10.64
C LEU A 56 3.63 7.77 -9.58
N ILE A 57 3.30 6.49 -9.47
CA ILE A 57 2.40 5.99 -8.44
C ILE A 57 3.22 5.24 -7.40
N GLU A 58 3.10 5.63 -6.16
CA GLU A 58 3.65 4.89 -5.02
C GLU A 58 2.53 4.15 -4.30
N LEU A 59 2.67 2.85 -4.16
CA LEU A 59 1.76 1.95 -3.49
C LEU A 59 2.38 1.52 -2.17
N ARG A 60 1.70 1.81 -1.07
CA ARG A 60 2.14 1.41 0.26
C ARG A 60 1.81 -0.04 0.53
N PRO A 61 2.57 -0.69 1.43
CA PRO A 61 2.23 -2.04 1.91
C PRO A 61 0.84 -2.05 2.55
N GLY A 62 0.18 -3.18 2.45
CA GLY A 62 -1.08 -3.42 3.12
C GLY A 62 -2.19 -3.91 2.19
N PRO A 63 -3.32 -4.34 2.76
CA PRO A 63 -4.45 -4.87 2.00
C PRO A 63 -5.20 -3.77 1.22
N ALA A 64 -5.09 -2.51 1.66
CA ALA A 64 -5.72 -1.39 1.00
C ALA A 64 -4.97 -1.07 -0.29
N GLY A 65 -5.65 -1.20 -1.41
CA GLY A 65 -5.23 -0.72 -2.73
C GLY A 65 -5.99 0.52 -3.15
N SER A 66 -5.92 0.86 -4.42
CA SER A 66 -6.82 1.82 -5.04
C SER A 66 -8.26 1.32 -4.96
N ARG A 67 -9.20 2.25 -4.79
CA ARG A 67 -10.62 1.93 -4.98
C ARG A 67 -10.86 1.54 -6.44
N GLU A 68 -11.85 0.70 -6.68
CA GLU A 68 -12.31 0.43 -8.04
C GLU A 68 -12.69 1.74 -8.74
N HIS A 69 -12.20 1.91 -9.95
CA HIS A 69 -12.49 3.09 -10.77
C HIS A 69 -12.30 2.76 -12.25
N ARG A 70 -12.65 3.71 -13.11
CA ARG A 70 -12.45 3.60 -14.56
C ARG A 70 -11.58 4.76 -15.02
N HIS A 71 -10.82 4.52 -16.07
CA HIS A 71 -10.10 5.60 -16.76
C HIS A 71 -10.87 6.03 -18.00
N SER A 72 -10.92 7.33 -18.25
CA SER A 72 -11.60 7.88 -19.43
C SER A 72 -10.83 7.64 -20.72
N GLY A 73 -9.55 7.29 -20.63
CA GLY A 73 -8.69 6.93 -21.75
C GLY A 73 -7.84 5.71 -21.42
N PRO A 74 -7.09 5.18 -22.36
CA PRO A 74 -6.23 4.03 -22.14
C PRO A 74 -5.07 4.37 -21.21
N VAL A 75 -4.62 3.36 -20.46
CA VAL A 75 -3.53 3.46 -19.50
C VAL A 75 -2.49 2.40 -19.79
N LEU A 76 -1.22 2.81 -19.79
CA LEU A 76 -0.08 1.91 -19.86
C LEU A 76 0.78 2.10 -18.60
N GLY A 77 1.16 1.02 -17.94
CA GLY A 77 2.03 1.09 -16.76
C GLY A 77 3.20 0.12 -16.83
N ILE A 78 4.27 0.48 -16.10
CA ILE A 78 5.44 -0.38 -15.88
C ILE A 78 5.84 -0.34 -14.41
N VAL A 79 6.10 -1.51 -13.82
CA VAL A 79 6.56 -1.62 -12.44
C VAL A 79 8.04 -1.26 -12.36
N LEU A 80 8.39 -0.28 -11.53
CA LEU A 80 9.75 0.19 -11.30
C LEU A 80 10.37 -0.40 -10.04
N GLU A 81 9.55 -0.72 -9.02
CA GLU A 81 10.02 -1.19 -7.72
C GLU A 81 8.92 -2.07 -7.08
N GLY A 82 9.36 -3.13 -6.39
CA GLY A 82 8.46 -4.02 -5.66
C GLY A 82 7.61 -4.91 -6.56
N ARG A 83 6.48 -5.38 -6.03
CA ARG A 83 5.51 -6.21 -6.75
C ARG A 83 4.11 -5.63 -6.58
N VAL A 84 3.33 -5.66 -7.65
CA VAL A 84 2.02 -5.01 -7.73
C VAL A 84 0.92 -6.04 -7.94
N ARG A 85 -0.11 -6.00 -7.11
CA ARG A 85 -1.40 -6.64 -7.39
C ARG A 85 -2.13 -5.80 -8.43
N PHE A 86 -2.46 -6.40 -9.54
CA PHE A 86 -3.16 -5.75 -10.64
C PHE A 86 -4.38 -6.57 -11.07
N GLY A 87 -5.53 -5.93 -11.13
CA GLY A 87 -6.77 -6.51 -11.61
C GLY A 87 -7.54 -5.55 -12.50
N VAL A 88 -8.12 -6.07 -13.57
CA VAL A 88 -8.95 -5.34 -14.51
C VAL A 88 -10.23 -6.14 -14.80
N ASN A 89 -11.37 -5.45 -14.92
CA ASN A 89 -12.66 -6.03 -15.22
C ASN A 89 -13.09 -7.17 -14.27
N ARG A 90 -12.56 -7.17 -13.02
CA ARG A 90 -12.76 -8.22 -12.02
C ARG A 90 -12.31 -9.61 -12.47
N GLU A 91 -11.39 -9.66 -13.43
CA GLU A 91 -10.65 -10.87 -13.75
C GLU A 91 -9.73 -11.26 -12.60
N PRO A 92 -9.21 -12.51 -12.56
CA PRO A 92 -8.24 -12.91 -11.55
C PRO A 92 -7.05 -11.95 -11.49
N GLU A 93 -6.72 -11.49 -10.28
CA GLU A 93 -5.59 -10.59 -10.06
C GLU A 93 -4.28 -11.24 -10.52
N ARG A 94 -3.42 -10.43 -11.12
CA ARG A 94 -2.05 -10.80 -11.47
C ARG A 94 -1.08 -10.12 -10.52
N ILE A 95 0.04 -10.75 -10.25
CA ILE A 95 1.17 -10.14 -9.54
C ILE A 95 2.21 -9.77 -10.59
N LEU A 96 2.49 -8.47 -10.68
CA LEU A 96 3.46 -7.92 -11.62
C LEU A 96 4.74 -7.56 -10.88
N GLY A 97 5.89 -8.01 -11.38
CA GLY A 97 7.22 -7.68 -10.88
C GLY A 97 7.87 -6.52 -11.65
N VAL A 98 9.08 -6.14 -11.21
CA VAL A 98 9.86 -5.06 -11.84
C VAL A 98 10.09 -5.33 -13.33
N GLY A 99 9.81 -4.31 -14.16
CA GLY A 99 9.92 -4.38 -15.61
C GLY A 99 8.70 -4.96 -16.31
N GLU A 100 7.76 -5.55 -15.58
CA GLU A 100 6.49 -6.00 -16.15
C GLU A 100 5.55 -4.83 -16.40
N THR A 101 4.74 -4.96 -17.44
CA THR A 101 3.81 -3.91 -17.90
C THR A 101 2.37 -4.38 -17.79
N PHE A 102 1.47 -3.41 -17.71
CA PHE A 102 0.04 -3.62 -17.86
C PHE A 102 -0.56 -2.59 -18.80
N PHE A 103 -1.70 -2.93 -19.35
CA PHE A 103 -2.48 -2.05 -20.19
C PHE A 103 -3.97 -2.13 -19.79
N GLU A 104 -4.62 -0.98 -19.80
CA GLU A 104 -6.04 -0.85 -19.57
C GLU A 104 -6.68 -0.13 -20.75
N GLU A 105 -7.70 -0.75 -21.32
CA GLU A 105 -8.53 -0.15 -22.36
C GLU A 105 -9.33 1.03 -21.80
N THR A 106 -9.70 1.96 -22.65
CA THR A 106 -10.63 3.03 -22.33
C THR A 106 -11.89 2.48 -21.65
N GLY A 107 -12.21 2.99 -20.47
CA GLY A 107 -13.39 2.60 -19.70
C GLY A 107 -13.31 1.23 -19.03
N ALA A 108 -12.21 0.51 -19.14
CA ALA A 108 -11.99 -0.72 -18.36
C ALA A 108 -12.12 -0.44 -16.87
N LEU A 109 -12.68 -1.38 -16.11
CA LEU A 109 -12.73 -1.27 -14.66
C LEU A 109 -11.40 -1.69 -14.06
N HIS A 110 -10.66 -0.75 -13.49
CA HIS A 110 -9.48 -1.04 -12.67
C HIS A 110 -9.96 -1.58 -11.33
N SER A 111 -9.95 -2.89 -11.16
CA SER A 111 -10.59 -3.56 -10.01
C SER A 111 -9.63 -3.83 -8.86
N ALA A 112 -8.32 -3.88 -9.11
CA ALA A 112 -7.31 -4.02 -8.07
C ALA A 112 -6.00 -3.33 -8.46
N PHE A 113 -5.45 -2.53 -7.54
CA PHE A 113 -4.14 -1.92 -7.70
C PHE A 113 -3.52 -1.63 -6.33
N GLY A 114 -2.54 -2.41 -5.94
CA GLY A 114 -1.91 -2.29 -4.63
C GLY A 114 -0.55 -2.96 -4.56
N SER A 115 0.22 -2.71 -3.50
CA SER A 115 1.41 -3.51 -3.24
C SER A 115 1.02 -4.96 -2.96
N ALA A 116 1.75 -5.90 -3.54
CA ALA A 116 1.57 -7.33 -3.29
C ALA A 116 2.34 -7.82 -2.06
N ASP A 117 3.31 -7.05 -1.60
CA ASP A 117 4.22 -7.41 -0.53
C ASP A 117 4.08 -6.47 0.68
N GLN A 118 4.84 -6.76 1.75
CA GLN A 118 4.96 -5.88 2.92
C GLN A 118 5.91 -4.70 2.68
N THR A 119 6.31 -4.48 1.43
CA THR A 119 7.15 -3.37 1.00
C THR A 119 6.40 -2.46 0.05
N ARG A 120 6.89 -1.25 -0.12
CA ARG A 120 6.40 -0.31 -1.12
C ARG A 120 6.59 -0.86 -2.53
N ALA A 121 5.64 -0.54 -3.43
CA ALA A 121 5.82 -0.69 -4.86
C ALA A 121 5.75 0.68 -5.56
N ARG A 122 6.42 0.82 -6.71
CA ARG A 122 6.40 2.02 -7.54
C ARG A 122 6.12 1.65 -8.99
N VAL A 123 5.24 2.43 -9.59
CA VAL A 123 4.79 2.21 -10.97
C VAL A 123 4.86 3.52 -11.73
N LEU A 124 5.42 3.49 -12.92
CA LEU A 124 5.31 4.58 -13.87
C LEU A 124 4.06 4.33 -14.72
N VAL A 125 3.18 5.32 -14.78
CA VAL A 125 1.89 5.23 -15.49
C VAL A 125 1.80 6.33 -16.52
N PHE A 126 1.47 5.95 -17.72
CA PHE A 126 1.19 6.83 -18.84
C PHE A 126 -0.29 6.75 -19.20
N MET A 127 -0.98 7.87 -19.19
CA MET A 127 -2.40 7.97 -19.49
C MET A 127 -2.66 8.87 -20.69
N VAL A 128 -3.56 8.45 -21.54
CA VAL A 128 -4.13 9.30 -22.60
C VAL A 128 -5.42 9.90 -22.06
N VAL A 129 -5.52 11.22 -22.05
CA VAL A 129 -6.67 11.94 -21.51
C VAL A 129 -7.53 12.43 -22.67
N PRO A 130 -8.76 11.92 -22.85
CA PRO A 130 -9.70 12.46 -23.83
C PRO A 130 -10.14 13.87 -23.46
N LYS A 131 -10.48 14.68 -24.47
CA LYS A 131 -10.93 16.04 -24.30
C LYS A 131 -12.21 16.13 -23.45
N GLY A 132 -12.22 17.05 -22.50
CA GLY A 132 -13.35 17.25 -21.60
C GLY A 132 -13.42 16.28 -20.43
N THR A 133 -12.36 15.48 -20.19
CA THR A 133 -12.23 14.59 -19.03
C THR A 133 -10.99 14.95 -18.20
N ASN A 134 -10.89 14.38 -16.99
CA ASN A 134 -9.69 14.53 -16.14
C ASN A 134 -8.80 13.27 -16.15
N GLY A 135 -9.09 12.27 -17.00
CA GLY A 135 -8.36 11.02 -17.07
C GLY A 135 -8.85 9.94 -16.06
N GLU A 136 -9.51 10.36 -15.00
CA GLU A 136 -10.18 9.48 -14.04
C GLU A 136 -11.70 9.59 -14.21
N GLY A 137 -12.37 8.49 -14.23
CA GLY A 137 -13.84 8.39 -14.37
C GLY A 137 -14.53 8.11 -13.04
#